data_f75c72b3e142c26db29171c450d2b99b
#
_entry.id   f75c72b3e142c26db29171c450d2b99b
#
_cell.length_a   1.000
_cell.length_b   1.000
_cell.length_c   1.000
_cell.angle_alpha   90.00
_cell.angle_beta   90.00
_cell.angle_gamma   90.00
#
_symmetry.space_group_name_H-M   'P 1'
#
loop_
_entity.id
_entity.type
_entity.pdbx_description
1 polymer ?
#
loop_
_entity_poly.entity_id
_entity_poly.type
_entity_poly.pdbx_seq_one_letter_code
_entity_poly.pdbx_strand_id
1 'polypeptide(L)'
;EREVKLVFSTSFGFMDDVVEVAKNFPGTVFMHCSGYKTAENLGTYFGRIYEPAYLTGLIAGEMTKSDLIGYVATFKIPEVIRGINAFAIGVSKANPNAQIHVIWTETWFDPSLEEEAAEALLDLGADVIAQSQDSPAAVQAAGQRGVYAIGYNTDMSAFSPDTFLSSPVWNWGIFYERVINELMDDKWISNQYWGGISDGVVDIVMSDLVPEALMDLVKNERKRIIESDHHPFEGPLIDQEGNTRYSKGETPTDEELLAMDWFVNNIVGSPK
;
A
#
# COMPACT_ATOMS: atom_id res chain seq x y z
N GLU A 1 -16.53 19.90 -30.03
CA GLU A 1 -16.42 19.17 -28.73
C GLU A 1 -15.90 17.77 -29.04
N ARG A 2 -14.88 17.30 -28.31
CA ARG A 2 -14.38 15.92 -28.45
C ARG A 2 -15.34 15.00 -27.67
N GLU A 3 -15.88 13.96 -28.32
CA GLU A 3 -16.59 12.91 -27.62
C GLU A 3 -15.59 12.05 -26.83
N VAL A 4 -15.53 12.27 -25.51
CA VAL A 4 -14.74 11.44 -24.60
C VAL A 4 -15.56 10.19 -24.27
N LYS A 5 -15.03 9.00 -24.51
CA LYS A 5 -15.71 7.73 -24.24
C LYS A 5 -15.37 7.13 -22.89
N LEU A 6 -14.16 7.43 -22.37
CA LEU A 6 -13.65 6.90 -21.11
C LEU A 6 -12.87 7.97 -20.36
N VAL A 7 -13.10 8.04 -19.05
CA VAL A 7 -12.35 8.90 -18.11
C VAL A 7 -11.86 8.01 -16.96
N PHE A 8 -10.57 8.02 -16.72
CA PHE A 8 -9.98 7.54 -15.47
C PHE A 8 -9.78 8.74 -14.54
N SER A 9 -10.46 8.74 -13.41
CA SER A 9 -10.31 9.73 -12.34
C SER A 9 -9.61 9.11 -11.14
N THR A 10 -8.93 9.94 -10.37
CA THR A 10 -8.10 9.47 -9.25
C THR A 10 -8.41 10.25 -7.98
N SER A 11 -8.01 9.65 -6.87
CA SER A 11 -8.06 10.17 -5.50
C SER A 11 -9.42 10.04 -4.82
N PHE A 12 -9.37 9.47 -3.61
CA PHE A 12 -10.51 9.21 -2.73
C PHE A 12 -11.42 10.43 -2.52
N GLY A 13 -10.83 11.63 -2.37
CA GLY A 13 -11.57 12.86 -2.07
C GLY A 13 -12.49 13.36 -3.18
N PHE A 14 -12.34 12.87 -4.44
CA PHE A 14 -13.16 13.31 -5.57
C PHE A 14 -14.36 12.41 -5.89
N MET A 15 -14.64 11.40 -5.03
CA MET A 15 -15.70 10.43 -5.32
C MET A 15 -17.06 11.06 -5.60
N ASP A 16 -17.48 12.01 -4.80
CA ASP A 16 -18.81 12.64 -4.92
C ASP A 16 -18.89 13.53 -6.18
N ASP A 17 -17.82 14.26 -6.49
CA ASP A 17 -17.73 15.08 -7.70
C ASP A 17 -17.80 14.21 -8.96
N VAL A 18 -17.10 13.08 -8.97
CA VAL A 18 -17.14 12.14 -10.10
C VAL A 18 -18.53 11.55 -10.30
N VAL A 19 -19.26 11.21 -9.22
CA VAL A 19 -20.65 10.74 -9.30
C VAL A 19 -21.56 11.80 -9.94
N GLU A 20 -21.42 13.07 -9.53
CA GLU A 20 -22.23 14.15 -10.09
C GLU A 20 -21.88 14.43 -11.57
N VAL A 21 -20.60 14.39 -11.93
CA VAL A 21 -20.18 14.56 -13.33
C VAL A 21 -20.67 13.39 -14.20
N ALA A 22 -20.56 12.14 -13.74
CA ALA A 22 -20.98 10.96 -14.50
C ALA A 22 -22.46 11.02 -14.88
N LYS A 23 -23.34 11.52 -14.00
CA LYS A 23 -24.77 11.71 -14.29
C LYS A 23 -25.03 12.64 -15.48
N ASN A 24 -24.17 13.64 -15.68
CA ASN A 24 -24.32 14.61 -16.75
C ASN A 24 -23.75 14.14 -18.11
N PHE A 25 -23.02 13.03 -18.11
CA PHE A 25 -22.36 12.46 -19.30
C PHE A 25 -22.65 10.96 -19.47
N PRO A 26 -23.94 10.56 -19.68
CA PRO A 26 -24.32 9.14 -19.72
C PRO A 26 -23.68 8.36 -20.86
N GLY A 27 -23.15 9.02 -21.90
CA GLY A 27 -22.42 8.37 -23.01
C GLY A 27 -20.92 8.22 -22.78
N THR A 28 -20.42 8.59 -21.59
CA THR A 28 -19.01 8.47 -21.16
C THR A 28 -18.93 7.50 -20.00
N VAL A 29 -18.02 6.55 -20.05
CA VAL A 29 -17.69 5.67 -18.92
C VAL A 29 -16.67 6.35 -18.03
N PHE A 30 -16.89 6.26 -16.73
CA PHE A 30 -15.98 6.74 -15.69
C PHE A 30 -15.46 5.56 -14.88
N MET A 31 -14.14 5.52 -14.67
CA MET A 31 -13.48 4.60 -13.75
C MET A 31 -12.76 5.43 -12.67
N HIS A 32 -13.18 5.30 -11.41
CA HIS A 32 -12.65 6.11 -10.31
C HIS A 32 -11.74 5.28 -9.39
N CYS A 33 -10.46 5.69 -9.31
CA CYS A 33 -9.47 5.08 -8.42
C CYS A 33 -9.75 5.43 -6.97
N SER A 34 -9.63 4.46 -6.06
CA SER A 34 -9.97 4.59 -4.62
C SER A 34 -11.44 4.94 -4.36
N GLY A 35 -12.31 4.72 -5.35
CA GLY A 35 -13.75 4.99 -5.21
C GLY A 35 -14.50 3.85 -4.52
N TYR A 36 -15.71 4.17 -4.04
CA TYR A 36 -16.61 3.22 -3.37
C TYR A 36 -18.07 3.34 -3.80
N LYS A 37 -18.39 4.25 -4.75
CA LYS A 37 -19.72 4.42 -5.33
C LYS A 37 -19.69 4.06 -6.80
N THR A 38 -20.72 3.33 -7.25
CA THR A 38 -20.91 2.95 -8.65
C THR A 38 -22.23 3.50 -9.19
N ALA A 39 -22.32 3.63 -10.52
CA ALA A 39 -23.53 3.94 -11.27
C ALA A 39 -23.48 3.19 -12.61
N GLU A 40 -24.52 3.32 -13.46
CA GLU A 40 -24.59 2.61 -14.75
C GLU A 40 -23.35 2.85 -15.62
N ASN A 41 -22.81 4.08 -15.66
CA ASN A 41 -21.64 4.49 -16.39
C ASN A 41 -20.42 4.82 -15.49
N LEU A 42 -20.43 4.40 -14.23
CA LEU A 42 -19.36 4.65 -13.26
C LEU A 42 -18.98 3.36 -12.55
N GLY A 43 -17.76 2.89 -12.77
CA GLY A 43 -17.10 1.86 -11.97
C GLY A 43 -16.02 2.43 -11.07
N THR A 44 -15.56 1.62 -10.13
CA THR A 44 -14.42 1.96 -9.27
C THR A 44 -13.32 0.93 -9.42
N TYR A 45 -12.08 1.34 -9.16
CA TYR A 45 -10.95 0.42 -9.17
C TYR A 45 -9.92 0.79 -8.11
N PHE A 46 -9.31 -0.24 -7.56
CA PHE A 46 -8.15 -0.13 -6.68
C PHE A 46 -7.33 -1.43 -6.71
N GLY A 47 -6.16 -1.41 -6.09
CA GLY A 47 -5.33 -2.60 -5.93
C GLY A 47 -5.19 -3.01 -4.46
N ARG A 48 -4.92 -4.29 -4.23
CA ARG A 48 -4.58 -4.86 -2.93
C ARG A 48 -3.12 -4.55 -2.59
N ILE A 49 -2.77 -3.25 -2.54
CA ILE A 49 -1.40 -2.77 -2.27
C ILE A 49 -0.87 -3.29 -0.93
N TYR A 50 -1.75 -3.73 -0.04
CA TYR A 50 -1.37 -4.37 1.20
C TYR A 50 -0.62 -5.70 0.99
N GLU A 51 -0.84 -6.41 -0.14
CA GLU A 51 -0.11 -7.64 -0.44
C GLU A 51 1.40 -7.37 -0.65
N PRO A 52 1.82 -6.47 -1.56
CA PRO A 52 3.24 -6.12 -1.64
C PRO A 52 3.74 -5.34 -0.42
N ALA A 53 2.90 -4.58 0.31
CA ALA A 53 3.31 -3.96 1.58
C ALA A 53 3.74 -5.01 2.63
N TYR A 54 3.03 -6.14 2.73
CA TYR A 54 3.45 -7.27 3.57
C TYR A 54 4.83 -7.80 3.15
N LEU A 55 5.08 -7.94 1.85
CA LEU A 55 6.37 -8.41 1.32
C LEU A 55 7.51 -7.42 1.63
N THR A 56 7.26 -6.11 1.54
CA THR A 56 8.27 -5.10 1.95
C THR A 56 8.50 -5.12 3.45
N GLY A 57 7.48 -5.47 4.23
CA GLY A 57 7.59 -5.68 5.68
C GLY A 57 8.54 -6.83 6.05
N LEU A 58 8.50 -7.95 5.31
CA LEU A 58 9.46 -9.04 5.49
C LEU A 58 10.90 -8.56 5.30
N ILE A 59 11.13 -7.74 4.26
CA ILE A 59 12.46 -7.17 3.99
C ILE A 59 12.89 -6.23 5.12
N ALA A 60 12.02 -5.31 5.52
CA ALA A 60 12.32 -4.35 6.58
C ALA A 60 12.63 -5.04 7.92
N GLY A 61 11.84 -6.07 8.27
CA GLY A 61 12.03 -6.83 9.51
C GLY A 61 13.35 -7.60 9.57
N GLU A 62 13.79 -8.19 8.44
CA GLU A 62 15.07 -8.90 8.36
C GLU A 62 16.26 -7.94 8.32
N MET A 63 16.09 -6.74 7.74
CA MET A 63 17.18 -5.78 7.53
C MET A 63 17.42 -4.84 8.71
N THR A 64 16.42 -4.62 9.58
CA THR A 64 16.61 -3.80 10.80
C THR A 64 17.57 -4.44 11.78
N LYS A 65 18.37 -3.63 12.44
CA LYS A 65 19.30 -4.03 13.52
C LYS A 65 18.94 -3.38 14.84
N SER A 66 18.21 -2.27 14.78
CA SER A 66 17.75 -1.53 15.98
C SER A 66 16.44 -2.07 16.54
N ASP A 67 15.76 -2.97 15.82
CA ASP A 67 14.38 -3.39 16.07
C ASP A 67 13.36 -2.23 16.04
N LEU A 68 13.76 -1.05 15.54
CA LEU A 68 12.93 0.14 15.42
C LEU A 68 12.84 0.56 13.96
N ILE A 69 11.63 0.50 13.40
CA ILE A 69 11.32 0.91 12.05
C ILE A 69 10.42 2.14 12.11
N GLY A 70 10.78 3.18 11.37
CA GLY A 70 9.94 4.38 11.22
C GLY A 70 8.98 4.24 10.05
N TYR A 71 7.75 4.72 10.21
CA TYR A 71 6.76 4.76 9.13
C TYR A 71 6.13 6.15 9.02
N VAL A 72 6.38 6.83 7.90
CA VAL A 72 5.79 8.14 7.58
C VAL A 72 4.46 7.90 6.86
N ALA A 73 3.36 8.22 7.52
CA ALA A 73 2.01 7.91 7.06
C ALA A 73 1.22 9.17 6.68
N THR A 74 0.28 9.02 5.73
CA THR A 74 -0.59 10.10 5.23
C THR A 74 -1.78 10.33 6.17
N PHE A 75 -2.97 9.83 5.82
CA PHE A 75 -4.21 10.01 6.55
C PHE A 75 -4.65 8.74 7.29
N LYS A 76 -5.35 8.92 8.38
CA LYS A 76 -5.92 7.83 9.20
C LYS A 76 -7.19 7.25 8.56
N ILE A 77 -7.06 6.69 7.37
CA ILE A 77 -8.14 6.04 6.63
C ILE A 77 -7.89 4.54 6.46
N PRO A 78 -8.93 3.73 6.26
CA PRO A 78 -8.79 2.27 6.17
C PRO A 78 -7.76 1.78 5.15
N GLU A 79 -7.61 2.47 4.03
CA GLU A 79 -6.62 2.17 3.00
C GLU A 79 -5.19 2.20 3.55
N VAL A 80 -4.83 3.28 4.24
CA VAL A 80 -3.50 3.51 4.80
C VAL A 80 -3.26 2.61 6.01
N ILE A 81 -4.24 2.52 6.92
CA ILE A 81 -4.17 1.65 8.11
C ILE A 81 -3.94 0.19 7.70
N ARG A 82 -4.64 -0.30 6.69
CA ARG A 82 -4.49 -1.66 6.14
C ARG A 82 -3.09 -1.87 5.56
N GLY A 83 -2.55 -0.89 4.83
CA GLY A 83 -1.19 -0.95 4.29
C GLY A 83 -0.13 -1.05 5.39
N ILE A 84 -0.24 -0.21 6.43
CA ILE A 84 0.66 -0.22 7.58
C ILE A 84 0.56 -1.55 8.35
N ASN A 85 -0.65 -2.06 8.56
CA ASN A 85 -0.85 -3.35 9.24
C ASN A 85 -0.21 -4.51 8.46
N ALA A 86 -0.41 -4.57 7.14
CA ALA A 86 0.20 -5.62 6.33
C ALA A 86 1.73 -5.55 6.37
N PHE A 87 2.30 -4.36 6.27
CA PHE A 87 3.72 -4.13 6.46
C PHE A 87 4.19 -4.62 7.84
N ALA A 88 3.49 -4.23 8.91
CA ALA A 88 3.82 -4.62 10.29
C ALA A 88 3.72 -6.13 10.54
N ILE A 89 2.75 -6.81 9.92
CA ILE A 89 2.63 -8.28 9.96
C ILE A 89 3.85 -8.91 9.28
N GLY A 90 4.26 -8.40 8.11
CA GLY A 90 5.48 -8.84 7.43
C GLY A 90 6.73 -8.65 8.30
N VAL A 91 6.88 -7.48 8.92
CA VAL A 91 7.97 -7.19 9.86
C VAL A 91 7.97 -8.20 11.01
N SER A 92 6.84 -8.39 11.68
CA SER A 92 6.72 -9.32 12.83
C SER A 92 7.03 -10.76 12.46
N LYS A 93 6.72 -11.18 11.24
CA LYS A 93 7.03 -12.53 10.73
C LYS A 93 8.52 -12.75 10.53
N ALA A 94 9.26 -11.74 10.08
CA ALA A 94 10.70 -11.78 9.90
C ALA A 94 11.44 -11.52 11.23
N ASN A 95 10.98 -10.52 11.99
CA ASN A 95 11.57 -10.12 13.28
C ASN A 95 10.46 -9.82 14.32
N PRO A 96 10.12 -10.78 15.19
CA PRO A 96 9.07 -10.60 16.19
C PRO A 96 9.37 -9.52 17.24
N ASN A 97 10.61 -9.04 17.36
CA ASN A 97 10.99 -8.00 18.32
C ASN A 97 10.84 -6.59 17.74
N ALA A 98 10.80 -6.46 16.42
CA ALA A 98 10.77 -5.16 15.77
C ALA A 98 9.42 -4.46 15.96
N GLN A 99 9.51 -3.15 16.23
CA GLN A 99 8.38 -2.24 16.37
C GLN A 99 8.36 -1.21 15.23
N ILE A 100 7.16 -0.85 14.82
CA ILE A 100 6.95 0.17 13.80
C ILE A 100 6.41 1.44 14.48
N HIS A 101 7.18 2.53 14.44
CA HIS A 101 6.76 3.82 14.95
C HIS A 101 6.14 4.64 13.82
N VAL A 102 4.87 5.03 13.95
CA VAL A 102 4.11 5.74 12.92
C VAL A 102 3.98 7.22 13.26
N ILE A 103 4.37 8.08 12.33
CA ILE A 103 4.08 9.52 12.35
C ILE A 103 3.15 9.87 11.19
N TRP A 104 2.04 10.56 11.50
CA TRP A 104 1.04 11.00 10.54
C TRP A 104 1.32 12.42 10.08
N THR A 105 1.36 12.65 8.76
CA THR A 105 1.54 13.99 8.17
C THR A 105 0.22 14.70 7.89
N GLU A 106 -0.89 13.95 7.87
CA GLU A 106 -2.23 14.45 7.52
C GLU A 106 -2.27 15.13 6.12
N THR A 107 -1.40 14.66 5.20
CA THR A 107 -1.34 15.10 3.82
C THR A 107 -0.90 13.96 2.90
N TRP A 108 -1.28 14.00 1.61
CA TRP A 108 -0.76 13.08 0.59
C TRP A 108 0.61 13.49 0.07
N PHE A 109 0.85 14.80 0.00
CA PHE A 109 2.05 15.36 -0.60
C PHE A 109 2.44 16.66 0.09
N ASP A 110 3.43 16.61 0.94
CA ASP A 110 4.15 17.74 1.51
C ASP A 110 5.58 17.29 1.84
N PRO A 111 6.54 17.48 0.91
CA PRO A 111 7.91 17.02 1.11
C PRO A 111 8.56 17.53 2.39
N SER A 112 8.20 18.74 2.87
CA SER A 112 8.77 19.30 4.09
C SER A 112 8.26 18.59 5.34
N LEU A 113 6.95 18.33 5.44
CA LEU A 113 6.38 17.58 6.56
C LEU A 113 6.82 16.10 6.54
N GLU A 114 6.98 15.53 5.36
CA GLU A 114 7.44 14.15 5.18
C GLU A 114 8.90 13.98 5.63
N GLU A 115 9.77 14.93 5.26
CA GLU A 115 11.17 14.97 5.71
C GLU A 115 11.24 15.18 7.24
N GLU A 116 10.47 16.12 7.80
CA GLU A 116 10.41 16.37 9.25
C GLU A 116 9.96 15.11 10.03
N ALA A 117 8.94 14.42 9.53
CA ALA A 117 8.45 13.18 10.14
C ALA A 117 9.51 12.06 10.07
N ALA A 118 10.20 11.92 8.92
CA ALA A 118 11.28 10.95 8.77
C ALA A 118 12.45 11.25 9.69
N GLU A 119 12.90 12.51 9.78
CA GLU A 119 13.97 12.92 10.69
C GLU A 119 13.61 12.67 12.16
N ALA A 120 12.39 12.94 12.58
CA ALA A 120 11.94 12.63 13.93
C ALA A 120 12.01 11.11 14.24
N LEU A 121 11.67 10.25 13.29
CA LEU A 121 11.80 8.80 13.44
C LEU A 121 13.26 8.34 13.47
N LEU A 122 14.11 8.96 12.65
CA LEU A 122 15.55 8.72 12.61
C LEU A 122 16.21 9.14 13.95
N ASP A 123 15.81 10.25 14.53
CA ASP A 123 16.29 10.72 15.83
C ASP A 123 15.83 9.82 16.99
N LEU A 124 14.72 9.09 16.85
CA LEU A 124 14.31 8.04 17.78
C LEU A 124 15.17 6.77 17.65
N GLY A 125 15.99 6.64 16.60
CA GLY A 125 16.87 5.50 16.37
C GLY A 125 16.37 4.49 15.34
N ALA A 126 15.39 4.87 14.50
CA ALA A 126 14.97 4.02 13.39
C ALA A 126 16.13 3.83 12.40
N ASP A 127 16.37 2.59 11.99
CA ASP A 127 17.39 2.23 11.00
C ASP A 127 16.80 1.72 9.68
N VAL A 128 15.45 1.72 9.59
CA VAL A 128 14.66 1.57 8.38
C VAL A 128 13.54 2.59 8.39
N ILE A 129 13.36 3.35 7.31
CA ILE A 129 12.23 4.25 7.12
C ILE A 129 11.35 3.72 6.00
N ALA A 130 10.06 3.52 6.29
CA ALA A 130 9.01 3.20 5.33
C ALA A 130 8.02 4.36 5.25
N GLN A 131 7.25 4.42 4.17
CA GLN A 131 6.29 5.50 3.96
C GLN A 131 5.04 5.06 3.19
N SER A 132 3.99 5.89 3.25
CA SER A 132 2.83 5.86 2.37
C SER A 132 2.56 7.25 1.76
N GLN A 133 3.60 8.00 1.44
CA GLN A 133 3.58 9.36 0.90
C GLN A 133 3.75 9.37 -0.62
N ASP A 134 3.26 10.43 -1.27
CA ASP A 134 3.38 10.61 -2.72
C ASP A 134 4.67 11.32 -3.15
N SER A 135 5.53 11.74 -2.21
CA SER A 135 6.86 12.27 -2.50
C SER A 135 7.97 11.33 -2.02
N PRO A 136 9.21 11.47 -2.53
CA PRO A 136 10.34 10.67 -2.08
C PRO A 136 11.06 11.25 -0.84
N ALA A 137 10.53 12.27 -0.18
CA ALA A 137 11.26 13.03 0.85
C ALA A 137 11.70 12.14 2.03
N ALA A 138 10.85 11.23 2.51
CA ALA A 138 11.22 10.30 3.59
C ALA A 138 12.30 9.30 3.15
N VAL A 139 12.26 8.81 1.89
CA VAL A 139 13.30 7.96 1.32
C VAL A 139 14.63 8.70 1.21
N GLN A 140 14.59 9.98 0.81
CA GLN A 140 15.79 10.82 0.72
C GLN A 140 16.38 11.14 2.10
N ALA A 141 15.55 11.43 3.11
CA ALA A 141 16.00 11.64 4.49
C ALA A 141 16.70 10.40 5.04
N ALA A 142 16.14 9.20 4.84
CA ALA A 142 16.78 7.94 5.20
C ALA A 142 18.16 7.78 4.52
N GLY A 143 18.24 8.07 3.23
CA GLY A 143 19.50 8.03 2.47
C GLY A 143 20.55 9.00 2.99
N GLN A 144 20.19 10.23 3.31
CA GLN A 144 21.08 11.24 3.88
C GLN A 144 21.64 10.80 5.25
N ARG A 145 20.86 10.06 6.03
CA ARG A 145 21.28 9.51 7.33
C ARG A 145 21.97 8.14 7.21
N GLY A 146 22.08 7.58 5.98
CA GLY A 146 22.73 6.29 5.72
C GLY A 146 21.98 5.09 6.30
N VAL A 147 20.65 5.18 6.46
CA VAL A 147 19.78 4.09 6.91
C VAL A 147 18.91 3.59 5.76
N TYR A 148 18.33 2.41 5.92
CA TYR A 148 17.55 1.79 4.85
C TYR A 148 16.20 2.49 4.62
N ALA A 149 15.72 2.41 3.37
CA ALA A 149 14.46 2.98 2.95
C ALA A 149 13.57 1.97 2.23
N ILE A 150 12.27 2.02 2.52
CA ILE A 150 11.18 1.39 1.78
C ILE A 150 10.35 2.50 1.15
N GLY A 151 10.24 2.48 -0.18
CA GLY A 151 9.44 3.45 -0.92
C GLY A 151 7.96 3.11 -0.97
N TYR A 152 7.21 3.82 -1.83
CA TYR A 152 5.78 3.65 -2.02
C TYR A 152 5.35 4.02 -3.44
N ASN A 153 4.29 3.40 -3.94
CA ASN A 153 3.64 3.65 -5.23
C ASN A 153 4.47 3.35 -6.48
N THR A 154 5.77 3.55 -6.46
CA THR A 154 6.66 3.42 -7.62
C THR A 154 8.04 2.98 -7.17
N ASP A 155 8.90 2.65 -8.13
CA ASP A 155 10.34 2.42 -7.86
C ASP A 155 10.99 3.75 -7.47
N MET A 156 11.36 3.86 -6.19
CA MET A 156 12.03 5.04 -5.63
C MET A 156 13.56 4.87 -5.52
N SER A 157 14.15 3.84 -6.11
CA SER A 157 15.60 3.54 -6.03
C SER A 157 16.49 4.71 -6.46
N ALA A 158 16.06 5.49 -7.45
CA ALA A 158 16.78 6.66 -7.94
C ALA A 158 16.96 7.79 -6.91
N PHE A 159 16.10 7.83 -5.87
CA PHE A 159 16.14 8.88 -4.84
C PHE A 159 17.10 8.56 -3.69
N SER A 160 17.43 7.29 -3.49
CA SER A 160 18.37 6.83 -2.47
C SER A 160 19.01 5.49 -2.86
N PRO A 161 19.86 5.45 -3.90
CA PRO A 161 20.34 4.19 -4.50
C PRO A 161 21.16 3.33 -3.55
N ASP A 162 21.85 3.96 -2.58
CA ASP A 162 22.74 3.27 -1.64
C ASP A 162 22.02 2.71 -0.40
N THR A 163 20.73 3.03 -0.20
CA THR A 163 19.95 2.62 0.99
C THR A 163 18.55 2.12 0.66
N PHE A 164 18.07 2.31 -0.56
CA PHE A 164 16.76 1.83 -0.97
C PHE A 164 16.72 0.29 -1.01
N LEU A 165 15.80 -0.32 -0.29
CA LEU A 165 15.62 -1.78 -0.28
C LEU A 165 14.54 -2.23 -1.25
N SER A 166 13.35 -1.66 -1.15
CA SER A 166 12.21 -2.08 -1.95
C SER A 166 11.07 -1.06 -1.94
N SER A 167 10.07 -1.29 -2.78
CA SER A 167 8.84 -0.49 -2.83
C SER A 167 7.66 -1.34 -3.29
N PRO A 168 6.48 -1.23 -2.68
CA PRO A 168 5.24 -1.68 -3.30
C PRO A 168 4.93 -0.75 -4.48
N VAL A 169 4.53 -1.33 -5.62
CA VAL A 169 4.32 -0.59 -6.87
C VAL A 169 2.99 -0.89 -7.51
N TRP A 170 2.46 0.08 -8.24
CA TRP A 170 1.28 -0.03 -9.08
C TRP A 170 1.65 -0.35 -10.53
N ASN A 171 0.86 -1.21 -11.15
CA ASN A 171 0.97 -1.54 -12.57
C ASN A 171 -0.39 -1.33 -13.26
N TRP A 172 -0.87 -0.09 -13.21
CA TRP A 172 -2.19 0.30 -13.72
C TRP A 172 -2.39 0.06 -15.22
N GLY A 173 -1.31 -0.07 -16.00
CA GLY A 173 -1.39 -0.33 -17.43
C GLY A 173 -2.21 -1.57 -17.76
N ILE A 174 -2.07 -2.65 -16.99
CA ILE A 174 -2.84 -3.90 -17.16
C ILE A 174 -4.34 -3.65 -16.99
N PHE A 175 -4.72 -2.88 -15.97
CA PHE A 175 -6.12 -2.55 -15.72
C PHE A 175 -6.69 -1.63 -16.81
N TYR A 176 -5.95 -0.59 -17.19
CA TYR A 176 -6.39 0.36 -18.21
C TYR A 176 -6.61 -0.31 -19.56
N GLU A 177 -5.66 -1.17 -19.98
CA GLU A 177 -5.78 -1.95 -21.23
C GLU A 177 -7.03 -2.85 -21.20
N ARG A 178 -7.30 -3.53 -20.08
CA ARG A 178 -8.49 -4.36 -19.92
C ARG A 178 -9.78 -3.55 -20.09
N VAL A 179 -9.93 -2.43 -19.39
CA VAL A 179 -11.14 -1.59 -19.47
C VAL A 179 -11.34 -1.03 -20.88
N ILE A 180 -10.25 -0.61 -21.54
CA ILE A 180 -10.31 -0.13 -22.94
C ILE A 180 -10.82 -1.24 -23.87
N ASN A 181 -10.29 -2.46 -23.75
CA ASN A 181 -10.71 -3.60 -24.57
C ASN A 181 -12.17 -3.99 -24.28
N GLU A 182 -12.60 -4.01 -23.03
CA GLU A 182 -14.00 -4.26 -22.66
C GLU A 182 -14.95 -3.23 -23.29
N LEU A 183 -14.56 -1.95 -23.33
CA LEU A 183 -15.33 -0.89 -23.99
C LEU A 183 -15.36 -1.03 -25.52
N MET A 184 -14.23 -1.37 -26.13
CA MET A 184 -14.15 -1.58 -27.58
C MET A 184 -14.99 -2.76 -28.04
N ASP A 185 -15.18 -3.76 -27.18
CA ASP A 185 -15.97 -4.97 -27.43
C ASP A 185 -17.44 -4.83 -27.00
N ASP A 186 -17.88 -3.66 -26.52
CA ASP A 186 -19.20 -3.41 -25.91
C ASP A 186 -19.53 -4.37 -24.74
N LYS A 187 -18.50 -4.77 -23.97
CA LYS A 187 -18.62 -5.73 -22.86
C LYS A 187 -18.47 -5.09 -21.48
N TRP A 188 -18.10 -3.82 -21.42
CA TRP A 188 -17.87 -3.15 -20.14
C TRP A 188 -19.15 -3.11 -19.30
N ILE A 189 -19.03 -3.46 -18.03
CA ILE A 189 -20.11 -3.40 -17.03
C ILE A 189 -19.56 -2.72 -15.79
N SER A 190 -20.33 -1.80 -15.22
CA SER A 190 -19.98 -1.12 -13.96
C SER A 190 -19.76 -2.14 -12.85
N ASN A 191 -18.60 -2.05 -12.20
CA ASN A 191 -18.24 -2.89 -11.07
C ASN A 191 -17.28 -2.16 -10.12
N GLN A 192 -17.01 -2.78 -8.97
CA GLN A 192 -15.94 -2.40 -8.07
C GLN A 192 -14.80 -3.41 -8.24
N TYR A 193 -13.72 -2.98 -8.87
CA TYR A 193 -12.54 -3.80 -9.07
C TYR A 193 -11.52 -3.60 -7.95
N TRP A 194 -11.05 -4.69 -7.37
CA TRP A 194 -9.99 -4.69 -6.37
C TRP A 194 -9.02 -5.85 -6.62
N GLY A 195 -8.05 -5.64 -7.51
CA GLY A 195 -7.09 -6.65 -7.94
C GLY A 195 -5.86 -6.72 -7.05
N GLY A 196 -5.22 -7.88 -7.03
CA GLY A 196 -4.01 -8.17 -6.25
C GLY A 196 -2.76 -8.41 -7.12
N ILE A 197 -1.75 -8.99 -6.49
CA ILE A 197 -0.53 -9.45 -7.18
C ILE A 197 -0.88 -10.52 -8.24
N SER A 198 -1.86 -11.37 -7.98
CA SER A 198 -2.34 -12.37 -8.93
C SER A 198 -2.91 -11.77 -10.21
N ASP A 199 -3.48 -10.57 -10.14
CA ASP A 199 -3.99 -9.81 -11.29
C ASP A 199 -2.89 -9.00 -11.99
N GLY A 200 -1.74 -8.87 -11.36
CA GLY A 200 -0.59 -8.11 -11.85
C GLY A 200 -0.70 -6.59 -11.70
N VAL A 201 -1.77 -6.06 -11.07
CA VAL A 201 -1.99 -4.61 -10.90
C VAL A 201 -1.21 -4.00 -9.75
N VAL A 202 -0.71 -4.81 -8.84
CA VAL A 202 0.24 -4.46 -7.79
C VAL A 202 1.38 -5.45 -7.77
N ASP A 203 2.57 -5.00 -7.40
CA ASP A 203 3.75 -5.84 -7.25
C ASP A 203 4.77 -5.18 -6.32
N ILE A 204 5.95 -5.78 -6.20
CA ILE A 204 7.09 -5.29 -5.44
C ILE A 204 8.30 -5.11 -6.35
N VAL A 205 9.07 -4.04 -6.15
CA VAL A 205 10.43 -3.91 -6.66
C VAL A 205 11.41 -4.07 -5.51
N MET A 206 12.55 -4.71 -5.77
CA MET A 206 13.64 -4.92 -4.81
C MET A 206 14.97 -4.48 -5.42
N SER A 207 15.81 -3.84 -4.61
CA SER A 207 17.18 -3.48 -5.02
C SER A 207 18.17 -4.62 -4.76
N ASP A 208 19.35 -4.51 -5.35
CA ASP A 208 20.45 -5.44 -5.14
C ASP A 208 21.06 -5.38 -3.72
N LEU A 209 20.62 -4.43 -2.88
CA LEU A 209 20.99 -4.35 -1.46
C LEU A 209 20.31 -5.43 -0.61
N VAL A 210 19.17 -5.96 -1.09
CA VAL A 210 18.47 -7.06 -0.43
C VAL A 210 19.25 -8.35 -0.64
N PRO A 211 19.66 -9.08 0.43
CA PRO A 211 20.38 -10.35 0.28
C PRO A 211 19.63 -11.38 -0.57
N GLU A 212 20.34 -12.14 -1.39
CA GLU A 212 19.74 -13.13 -2.31
C GLU A 212 18.81 -14.13 -1.60
N ALA A 213 19.22 -14.63 -0.44
CA ALA A 213 18.38 -15.55 0.36
C ALA A 213 17.06 -14.91 0.81
N LEU A 214 17.07 -13.60 1.12
CA LEU A 214 15.88 -12.84 1.48
C LEU A 214 15.01 -12.56 0.24
N MET A 215 15.63 -12.23 -0.90
CA MET A 215 14.88 -12.11 -2.16
C MET A 215 14.14 -13.41 -2.51
N ASP A 216 14.77 -14.56 -2.30
CA ASP A 216 14.14 -15.86 -2.58
C ASP A 216 13.01 -16.17 -1.61
N LEU A 217 13.15 -15.80 -0.33
CA LEU A 217 12.07 -15.88 0.64
C LEU A 217 10.88 -15.03 0.20
N VAL A 218 11.11 -13.77 -0.17
CA VAL A 218 10.06 -12.84 -0.63
C VAL A 218 9.39 -13.36 -1.91
N LYS A 219 10.14 -13.86 -2.88
CA LYS A 219 9.60 -14.46 -4.11
C LYS A 219 8.71 -15.69 -3.80
N ASN A 220 9.11 -16.52 -2.83
CA ASN A 220 8.31 -17.66 -2.41
C ASN A 220 7.02 -17.23 -1.70
N GLU A 221 7.06 -16.25 -0.81
CA GLU A 221 5.85 -15.70 -0.17
C GLU A 221 4.93 -15.04 -1.20
N ARG A 222 5.49 -14.26 -2.14
CA ARG A 222 4.75 -13.70 -3.27
C ARG A 222 4.01 -14.78 -4.07
N LYS A 223 4.70 -15.89 -4.37
CA LYS A 223 4.10 -17.04 -5.07
C LYS A 223 2.95 -17.64 -4.27
N ARG A 224 3.10 -17.80 -2.96
CA ARG A 224 2.03 -18.31 -2.07
C ARG A 224 0.80 -17.40 -2.06
N ILE A 225 0.99 -16.07 -2.09
CA ILE A 225 -0.13 -15.12 -2.22
C ILE A 225 -0.84 -15.32 -3.56
N ILE A 226 -0.11 -15.43 -4.67
CA ILE A 226 -0.69 -15.66 -6.02
C ILE A 226 -1.49 -16.98 -6.07
N GLU A 227 -0.97 -18.03 -5.46
CA GLU A 227 -1.60 -19.35 -5.43
C GLU A 227 -2.71 -19.47 -4.37
N SER A 228 -2.99 -18.39 -3.64
CA SER A 228 -3.96 -18.34 -2.53
C SER A 228 -3.65 -19.30 -1.37
N ASP A 229 -2.37 -19.72 -1.24
CA ASP A 229 -1.88 -20.56 -0.14
C ASP A 229 -1.56 -19.75 1.12
N HIS A 230 -1.56 -18.42 1.01
CA HIS A 230 -1.29 -17.48 2.09
C HIS A 230 -2.02 -16.16 1.87
N HIS A 231 -2.62 -15.65 2.95
CA HIS A 231 -3.20 -14.31 3.00
C HIS A 231 -2.39 -13.46 3.99
N PRO A 232 -1.95 -12.21 3.64
CA PRO A 232 -1.15 -11.38 4.55
C PRO A 232 -1.77 -11.16 5.93
N PHE A 233 -3.10 -11.16 6.02
CA PHE A 233 -3.85 -11.03 7.27
C PHE A 233 -4.35 -12.37 7.83
N GLU A 234 -3.72 -13.51 7.48
CA GLU A 234 -4.05 -14.78 8.12
C GLU A 234 -3.64 -14.76 9.60
N GLY A 235 -4.57 -15.08 10.48
CA GLY A 235 -4.36 -15.11 11.93
C GLY A 235 -3.43 -16.24 12.42
N PRO A 236 -2.92 -16.13 13.65
CA PRO A 236 -3.46 -15.26 14.70
C PRO A 236 -2.98 -13.80 14.59
N LEU A 237 -3.91 -12.86 14.66
CA LEU A 237 -3.61 -11.43 14.71
C LEU A 237 -4.18 -10.81 15.99
N ILE A 238 -3.36 -10.04 16.67
CA ILE A 238 -3.68 -9.35 17.91
C ILE A 238 -3.52 -7.85 17.69
N ASP A 239 -4.48 -7.05 18.18
CA ASP A 239 -4.40 -5.60 18.10
C ASP A 239 -3.57 -4.99 19.25
N GLN A 240 -3.38 -3.68 19.21
CA GLN A 240 -2.64 -2.92 20.22
C GLN A 240 -3.24 -3.02 21.63
N GLU A 241 -4.53 -3.33 21.75
CA GLU A 241 -5.24 -3.47 23.02
C GLU A 241 -5.16 -4.92 23.58
N GLY A 242 -4.54 -5.84 22.82
CA GLY A 242 -4.41 -7.25 23.17
C GLY A 242 -5.61 -8.12 22.77
N ASN A 243 -6.56 -7.59 21.99
CA ASN A 243 -7.70 -8.37 21.51
C ASN A 243 -7.29 -9.20 20.30
N THR A 244 -7.72 -10.45 20.26
CA THR A 244 -7.59 -11.30 19.07
C THR A 244 -8.56 -10.81 17.99
N ARG A 245 -8.04 -10.32 16.86
CA ARG A 245 -8.82 -9.89 15.70
C ARG A 245 -9.15 -11.07 14.79
N TYR A 246 -8.17 -11.93 14.55
CA TYR A 246 -8.34 -13.15 13.77
C TYR A 246 -7.62 -14.30 14.47
N SER A 247 -8.30 -15.44 14.64
CA SER A 247 -7.71 -16.66 15.21
C SER A 247 -6.83 -17.36 14.16
N LYS A 248 -6.08 -18.38 14.57
CA LYS A 248 -5.21 -19.13 13.67
C LYS A 248 -5.98 -19.71 12.47
N GLY A 249 -5.54 -19.36 11.27
CA GLY A 249 -6.12 -19.80 10.00
C GLY A 249 -7.38 -19.02 9.58
N GLU A 250 -7.83 -18.05 10.37
CA GLU A 250 -8.88 -17.10 9.95
C GLU A 250 -8.28 -15.98 9.11
N THR A 251 -9.02 -15.52 8.11
CA THR A 251 -8.68 -14.39 7.25
C THR A 251 -9.83 -13.40 7.21
N PRO A 252 -9.56 -12.08 7.12
CA PRO A 252 -10.61 -11.09 6.95
C PRO A 252 -11.33 -11.23 5.61
N THR A 253 -12.58 -10.82 5.60
CA THR A 253 -13.32 -10.56 4.36
C THR A 253 -12.86 -9.24 3.74
N ASP A 254 -13.17 -9.03 2.45
CA ASP A 254 -12.90 -7.75 1.78
C ASP A 254 -13.58 -6.56 2.46
N GLU A 255 -14.80 -6.77 2.98
CA GLU A 255 -15.54 -5.75 3.72
C GLU A 255 -14.82 -5.33 5.01
N GLU A 256 -14.31 -6.30 5.79
CA GLU A 256 -13.52 -6.02 7.00
C GLU A 256 -12.21 -5.32 6.67
N LEU A 257 -11.53 -5.70 5.59
CA LEU A 257 -10.31 -5.03 5.12
C LEU A 257 -10.58 -3.59 4.69
N LEU A 258 -11.69 -3.32 4.00
CA LEU A 258 -12.08 -1.99 3.54
C LEU A 258 -12.55 -1.07 4.68
N ALA A 259 -12.93 -1.63 5.82
CA ALA A 259 -13.35 -0.91 7.02
C ALA A 259 -12.32 -0.90 8.15
N MET A 260 -11.07 -1.32 7.90
CA MET A 260 -10.03 -1.48 8.93
C MET A 260 -9.67 -0.16 9.62
N ASP A 261 -9.83 -0.11 10.95
CA ASP A 261 -9.63 1.09 11.79
C ASP A 261 -8.77 0.83 13.04
N TRP A 262 -8.01 -0.27 13.05
CA TRP A 262 -7.19 -0.73 14.19
C TRP A 262 -5.78 -1.10 13.73
N PHE A 263 -4.82 -1.09 14.65
CA PHE A 263 -3.45 -1.51 14.41
C PHE A 263 -3.11 -2.84 15.08
N VAL A 264 -2.23 -3.63 14.44
CA VAL A 264 -1.61 -4.80 15.06
C VAL A 264 -0.65 -4.38 16.18
N ASN A 265 -0.38 -5.31 17.10
CA ASN A 265 0.26 -5.05 18.38
C ASN A 265 1.74 -4.60 18.34
N ASN A 266 2.45 -4.78 17.22
CA ASN A 266 3.83 -4.32 17.04
C ASN A 266 3.94 -2.92 16.43
N ILE A 267 2.84 -2.18 16.32
CA ILE A 267 2.83 -0.77 15.88
C ILE A 267 2.73 0.15 17.08
N VAL A 268 3.54 1.19 17.10
CA VAL A 268 3.52 2.29 18.06
C VAL A 268 2.97 3.53 17.36
N GLY A 269 1.86 4.05 17.85
CA GLY A 269 1.08 5.14 17.25
C GLY A 269 -0.40 4.86 17.38
N SER A 270 -1.25 5.78 16.90
CA SER A 270 -2.71 5.62 16.96
C SER A 270 -3.31 5.66 15.57
N PRO A 271 -4.21 4.72 15.23
CA PRO A 271 -4.98 4.76 13.98
C PRO A 271 -6.17 5.75 14.04
N LYS A 272 -6.39 6.41 15.19
CA LYS A 272 -7.52 7.33 15.46
C LYS A 272 -7.05 8.75 15.77
#